data_be7d32ec797f0626192af810e21c9b25
#
_entry.id   be7d32ec797f0626192af810e21c9b25
#
_cell.length_a   1.000
_cell.length_b   1.000
_cell.length_c   1.000
_cell.angle_alpha   90.00
_cell.angle_beta   90.00
_cell.angle_gamma   90.00
#
_symmetry.space_group_name_H-M   'P 1'
#
loop_
_entity.id
_entity.type
_entity.pdbx_description
1 polymer ?
#
loop_
_entity_poly.entity_id
_entity_poly.type
_entity_poly.pdbx_seq_one_letter_code
_entity_poly.pdbx_strand_id
1 'polypeptide(L)'
;MKQLRQQTYRVLRMLLQYFRQAEIVESPEEIDKVWEQIKIQTARQQKIRQRRIFYVSTYAAATIAILITIGALVSGKYQLGYDTDWLEKYAMITDSIITNKSTNDIKLKLSNGKEVLIQSNGTVAYTSKNTLVVNKDTVHYETSKEENIDQIITPAGKQTQVVLADGTRLWVNASTRVIYPHEFKENLREIFVDGEVYLEVAHNKKAPFFVKTKNFSVQVLGTKFNVSSYQEEQLSSVVLVEGSVKVENKSQDKTILVPNQLIQIKDGYLEKPVKVDVNKYISWINNLLIYEEEPLPIVLKRLELYYGKKFIVKNNISDIQISGKLELKNSLSKVLHTLSYSFPIDFEEKEDSIWVMTRNN
;
A
#
# COMPACT_ATOMS: atom_id res chain seq x y z
N MET A 1 3.60 29.88 13.44
CA MET A 1 3.91 30.96 14.40
C MET A 1 3.79 32.39 13.80
N LYS A 2 4.29 32.69 12.58
CA LYS A 2 4.15 34.04 11.98
C LYS A 2 2.71 34.47 11.71
N GLN A 3 1.82 33.60 11.25
CA GLN A 3 0.41 33.93 10.98
C GLN A 3 -0.41 34.23 12.24
N LEU A 4 -0.17 33.54 13.36
CA LEU A 4 -0.83 33.84 14.62
C LEU A 4 -0.41 35.22 15.17
N ARG A 5 0.86 35.62 15.06
CA ARG A 5 1.33 36.95 15.42
C ARG A 5 0.68 38.04 14.59
N GLN A 6 0.48 37.84 13.30
CA GLN A 6 -0.19 38.82 12.43
C GLN A 6 -1.68 38.98 12.77
N GLN A 7 -2.38 37.90 13.10
CA GLN A 7 -3.80 37.99 13.52
C GLN A 7 -3.94 38.69 14.86
N THR A 8 -3.09 38.41 15.85
CA THR A 8 -3.10 39.08 17.13
C THR A 8 -2.80 40.59 17.02
N TYR A 9 -1.86 40.96 16.14
CA TYR A 9 -1.54 42.36 15.85
C TYR A 9 -2.69 43.08 15.15
N ARG A 10 -3.45 42.42 14.28
CA ARG A 10 -4.63 43.00 13.60
C ARG A 10 -5.77 43.27 14.56
N VAL A 11 -6.07 42.31 15.45
CA VAL A 11 -7.12 42.48 16.49
C VAL A 11 -6.73 43.57 17.48
N LEU A 12 -5.46 43.62 17.89
CA LEU A 12 -4.95 44.68 18.78
C LEU A 12 -5.06 46.08 18.16
N ARG A 13 -4.79 46.20 16.86
CA ARG A 13 -4.88 47.45 16.11
C ARG A 13 -6.34 47.93 15.97
N MET A 14 -7.29 47.02 15.75
CA MET A 14 -8.73 47.32 15.72
C MET A 14 -9.25 47.76 17.10
N LEU A 15 -8.84 47.09 18.17
CA LEU A 15 -9.22 47.48 19.53
C LEU A 15 -8.65 48.86 19.88
N LEU A 16 -7.39 49.15 19.55
CA LEU A 16 -6.81 50.49 19.77
C LEU A 16 -7.49 51.59 18.95
N GLN A 17 -7.96 51.30 17.71
CA GLN A 17 -8.75 52.22 16.92
C GLN A 17 -10.14 52.48 17.54
N TYR A 18 -10.78 51.42 18.04
CA TYR A 18 -12.10 51.53 18.72
C TYR A 18 -12.01 52.36 19.99
N PHE A 19 -11.00 52.15 20.84
CA PHE A 19 -10.79 52.94 22.06
C PHE A 19 -10.41 54.39 21.76
N ARG A 20 -9.75 54.69 20.66
CA ARG A 20 -9.40 56.04 20.23
C ARG A 20 -10.60 56.84 19.68
N GLN A 21 -11.60 56.16 19.13
CA GLN A 21 -12.85 56.77 18.65
C GLN A 21 -13.89 56.99 19.75
N ALA A 22 -13.77 56.31 20.90
CA ALA A 22 -14.77 56.33 21.96
C ALA A 22 -14.59 57.47 22.99
N GLU A 23 -13.62 58.41 22.81
CA GLU A 23 -13.35 59.54 23.72
C GLU A 23 -13.33 59.18 25.22
N ILE A 24 -13.01 57.98 25.59
CA ILE A 24 -12.83 57.60 26.99
C ILE A 24 -11.38 57.99 27.35
N VAL A 25 -11.23 59.16 27.95
CA VAL A 25 -9.97 59.64 28.48
C VAL A 25 -9.76 59.01 29.86
N GLU A 26 -9.18 57.78 29.81
CA GLU A 26 -8.59 57.18 31.01
C GLU A 26 -7.15 57.68 31.15
N SER A 27 -6.73 57.91 32.41
CA SER A 27 -5.38 58.44 32.69
C SER A 27 -4.32 57.43 32.18
N PRO A 28 -3.13 57.90 31.77
CA PRO A 28 -2.05 57.01 31.33
C PRO A 28 -1.75 55.90 32.34
N GLU A 29 -1.89 56.14 33.62
CA GLU A 29 -1.66 55.15 34.69
C GLU A 29 -2.69 54.01 34.73
N GLU A 30 -3.92 54.25 34.32
CA GLU A 30 -4.94 53.18 34.22
C GLU A 30 -4.72 52.29 33.01
N ILE A 31 -4.25 52.85 31.93
CA ILE A 31 -3.88 52.08 30.71
C ILE A 31 -2.71 51.15 31.02
N ASP A 32 -1.69 51.60 31.76
CA ASP A 32 -0.55 50.77 32.14
C ASP A 32 -0.94 49.61 33.08
N LYS A 33 -1.87 49.86 34.02
CA LYS A 33 -2.41 48.79 34.87
C LYS A 33 -3.16 47.70 34.07
N VAL A 34 -3.94 48.08 33.10
CA VAL A 34 -4.65 47.11 32.20
C VAL A 34 -3.64 46.34 31.35
N TRP A 35 -2.60 47.01 30.85
CA TRP A 35 -1.53 46.35 30.10
C TRP A 35 -0.74 45.31 30.94
N GLU A 36 -0.44 45.63 32.17
CA GLU A 36 0.21 44.68 33.09
C GLU A 36 -0.68 43.47 33.39
N GLN A 37 -1.99 43.67 33.60
CA GLN A 37 -2.92 42.55 33.78
C GLN A 37 -3.02 41.65 32.53
N ILE A 38 -3.08 42.24 31.33
CA ILE A 38 -3.10 41.50 30.07
C ILE A 38 -1.81 40.69 29.88
N LYS A 39 -0.65 41.25 30.18
CA LYS A 39 0.63 40.55 30.13
C LYS A 39 0.66 39.37 31.09
N ILE A 40 0.22 39.54 32.33
CA ILE A 40 0.17 38.48 33.35
C ILE A 40 -0.79 37.35 32.91
N GLN A 41 -1.98 37.70 32.40
CA GLN A 41 -2.94 36.68 31.92
C GLN A 41 -2.45 35.94 30.70
N THR A 42 -1.84 36.60 29.72
CA THR A 42 -1.30 35.98 28.53
C THR A 42 -0.12 35.08 28.84
N ALA A 43 0.78 35.50 29.74
CA ALA A 43 1.89 34.70 30.23
C ALA A 43 1.42 33.44 30.99
N ARG A 44 0.35 33.59 31.80
CA ARG A 44 -0.27 32.46 32.52
C ARG A 44 -0.92 31.46 31.57
N GLN A 45 -1.64 31.93 30.56
CA GLN A 45 -2.21 31.03 29.51
C GLN A 45 -1.17 30.34 28.68
N GLN A 46 -0.07 31.02 28.31
CA GLN A 46 1.04 30.40 27.59
C GLN A 46 1.72 29.32 28.44
N LYS A 47 1.95 29.54 29.73
CA LYS A 47 2.51 28.52 30.64
C LYS A 47 1.61 27.28 30.77
N ILE A 48 0.29 27.47 30.88
CA ILE A 48 -0.70 26.39 30.97
C ILE A 48 -0.71 25.58 29.63
N ARG A 49 -0.70 26.28 28.48
CA ARG A 49 -0.68 25.67 27.17
C ARG A 49 0.62 24.87 26.93
N GLN A 50 1.79 25.41 27.31
CA GLN A 50 3.05 24.72 27.23
C GLN A 50 3.11 23.48 28.14
N ARG A 51 2.62 23.57 29.38
CA ARG A 51 2.50 22.41 30.27
C ARG A 51 1.56 21.34 29.70
N ARG A 52 0.42 21.74 29.15
CA ARG A 52 -0.54 20.78 28.55
C ARG A 52 0.07 20.07 27.32
N ILE A 53 0.78 20.79 26.45
CA ILE A 53 1.50 20.21 25.31
C ILE A 53 2.61 19.26 25.81
N PHE A 54 3.36 19.64 26.83
CA PHE A 54 4.41 18.82 27.42
C PHE A 54 3.83 17.50 28.00
N TYR A 55 2.75 17.57 28.78
CA TYR A 55 2.11 16.36 29.32
C TYR A 55 1.51 15.48 28.22
N VAL A 56 0.82 16.04 27.22
CA VAL A 56 0.30 15.26 26.11
C VAL A 56 1.41 14.57 25.32
N SER A 57 2.53 15.25 25.08
CA SER A 57 3.67 14.66 24.37
C SER A 57 4.38 13.58 25.20
N THR A 58 4.50 13.74 26.52
CA THR A 58 5.12 12.74 27.40
C THR A 58 4.23 11.50 27.57
N TYR A 59 2.91 11.68 27.69
CA TYR A 59 1.98 10.53 27.71
C TYR A 59 1.96 9.78 26.37
N ALA A 60 1.98 10.51 25.24
CA ALA A 60 2.09 9.89 23.92
C ALA A 60 3.40 9.11 23.76
N ALA A 61 4.53 9.67 24.22
CA ALA A 61 5.83 8.98 24.19
C ALA A 61 5.84 7.74 25.10
N ALA A 62 5.24 7.85 26.30
CA ALA A 62 5.15 6.73 27.24
C ALA A 62 4.26 5.59 26.71
N THR A 63 3.13 5.92 26.07
CA THR A 63 2.27 4.90 25.44
C THR A 63 2.96 4.22 24.27
N ILE A 64 3.70 4.95 23.46
CA ILE A 64 4.51 4.39 22.36
C ILE A 64 5.62 3.49 22.92
N ALA A 65 6.33 3.92 23.98
CA ALA A 65 7.37 3.11 24.63
C ALA A 65 6.78 1.83 25.25
N ILE A 66 5.63 1.91 25.90
CA ILE A 66 4.93 0.73 26.44
C ILE A 66 4.49 -0.21 25.32
N LEU A 67 3.97 0.30 24.19
CA LEU A 67 3.61 -0.50 23.05
C LEU A 67 4.82 -1.17 22.40
N ILE A 68 5.96 -0.47 22.32
CA ILE A 68 7.24 -1.02 21.83
C ILE A 68 7.76 -2.10 22.79
N THR A 69 7.73 -1.87 24.10
CA THR A 69 8.20 -2.86 25.08
C THR A 69 7.28 -4.09 25.15
N ILE A 70 5.97 -3.90 25.09
CA ILE A 70 5.01 -5.02 24.99
C ILE A 70 5.22 -5.74 23.64
N GLY A 71 5.41 -5.02 22.55
CA GLY A 71 5.75 -5.58 21.24
C GLY A 71 7.05 -6.38 21.27
N ALA A 72 8.09 -5.90 21.93
CA ALA A 72 9.37 -6.60 22.10
C ALA A 72 9.28 -7.84 23.02
N LEU A 73 8.51 -7.75 24.12
CA LEU A 73 8.25 -8.89 25.02
C LEU A 73 7.37 -9.96 24.36
N VAL A 74 6.43 -9.55 23.53
CA VAL A 74 5.57 -10.46 22.76
C VAL A 74 6.37 -11.09 21.62
N SER A 75 7.18 -10.33 20.89
CA SER A 75 8.02 -10.86 19.80
C SER A 75 9.11 -11.82 20.32
N GLY A 76 9.67 -11.59 21.52
CA GLY A 76 10.62 -12.51 22.16
C GLY A 76 10.01 -13.85 22.58
N LYS A 77 8.69 -13.90 22.84
CA LYS A 77 7.98 -15.15 23.16
C LYS A 77 7.46 -15.90 21.94
N TYR A 78 7.34 -15.25 20.78
CA TYR A 78 6.86 -15.86 19.52
C TYR A 78 8.00 -16.23 18.57
N GLN A 79 9.23 -16.44 19.06
CA GLN A 79 10.23 -17.25 18.35
C GLN A 79 9.89 -18.75 18.49
N LEU A 80 8.61 -19.09 18.33
CA LEU A 80 8.20 -20.43 17.95
C LEU A 80 8.70 -20.60 16.52
N GLY A 81 9.61 -21.55 16.32
CA GLY A 81 10.04 -21.95 14.99
C GLY A 81 8.82 -22.45 14.23
N TYR A 82 8.10 -21.53 13.59
CA TYR A 82 7.08 -21.89 12.62
C TYR A 82 7.84 -22.49 11.44
N ASP A 83 7.55 -23.74 11.17
CA ASP A 83 7.97 -24.38 9.92
C ASP A 83 7.20 -23.68 8.77
N THR A 84 7.73 -22.51 8.36
CA THR A 84 7.14 -21.64 7.31
C THR A 84 7.59 -22.07 5.93
N ASP A 85 8.41 -23.10 5.86
CA ASP A 85 9.09 -23.57 4.66
C ASP A 85 8.14 -24.24 3.65
N TRP A 86 6.93 -24.63 4.09
CA TRP A 86 6.01 -25.39 3.25
C TRP A 86 5.37 -24.53 2.14
N LEU A 87 5.03 -23.25 2.41
CA LEU A 87 4.47 -22.35 1.40
C LEU A 87 5.51 -22.01 0.31
N GLU A 88 6.75 -21.71 0.72
CA GLU A 88 7.84 -21.47 -0.23
C GLU A 88 8.15 -22.73 -1.03
N LYS A 89 8.19 -23.88 -0.38
CA LYS A 89 8.39 -25.16 -1.04
C LYS A 89 7.27 -25.49 -2.03
N TYR A 90 6.01 -25.23 -1.66
CA TYR A 90 4.86 -25.39 -2.53
C TYR A 90 4.91 -24.41 -3.71
N ALA A 91 5.28 -23.16 -3.47
CA ALA A 91 5.48 -22.15 -4.51
C ALA A 91 6.55 -22.57 -5.53
N MET A 92 7.68 -23.15 -5.09
CA MET A 92 8.75 -23.65 -5.96
C MET A 92 8.32 -24.87 -6.79
N ILE A 93 7.58 -25.80 -6.20
CA ILE A 93 7.10 -27.01 -6.91
C ILE A 93 6.10 -26.63 -8.02
N THR A 94 5.25 -25.66 -7.75
CA THR A 94 4.21 -25.24 -8.71
C THR A 94 4.75 -24.32 -9.81
N ASP A 95 5.93 -23.70 -9.66
CA ASP A 95 6.57 -22.88 -10.70
C ASP A 95 6.83 -23.68 -11.98
N SER A 96 7.18 -24.97 -11.86
CA SER A 96 7.41 -25.85 -13.01
C SER A 96 6.12 -26.17 -13.80
N ILE A 97 4.94 -25.94 -13.23
CA ILE A 97 3.64 -26.27 -13.82
C ILE A 97 3.03 -25.06 -14.56
N ILE A 98 3.48 -23.82 -14.26
CA ILE A 98 2.85 -22.57 -14.76
C ILE A 98 3.38 -22.13 -16.13
N THR A 99 4.41 -22.78 -16.68
CA THR A 99 4.96 -22.44 -18.01
C THR A 99 3.98 -22.65 -19.18
N ASN A 100 2.78 -23.17 -18.95
CA ASN A 100 1.72 -23.20 -19.95
C ASN A 100 1.00 -21.85 -20.05
N LYS A 101 1.57 -20.95 -20.81
CA LYS A 101 1.12 -19.57 -21.18
C LYS A 101 -0.24 -19.48 -21.90
N SER A 102 -1.17 -20.43 -21.80
CA SER A 102 -2.24 -20.55 -22.79
C SER A 102 -3.66 -20.16 -22.33
N THR A 103 -3.86 -19.59 -21.16
CA THR A 103 -5.21 -19.11 -20.80
C THR A 103 -5.21 -17.65 -20.38
N ASN A 104 -6.02 -16.87 -21.12
CA ASN A 104 -6.28 -15.45 -20.83
C ASN A 104 -7.23 -15.22 -19.63
N ASP A 105 -7.62 -16.26 -18.89
CA ASP A 105 -8.59 -16.18 -17.82
C ASP A 105 -7.94 -16.34 -16.45
N ILE A 106 -8.54 -15.65 -15.47
CA ILE A 106 -8.13 -15.81 -14.08
C ILE A 106 -8.53 -17.20 -13.61
N LYS A 107 -7.58 -17.93 -13.03
CA LYS A 107 -7.77 -19.29 -12.56
C LYS A 107 -7.69 -19.37 -11.05
N LEU A 108 -8.68 -20.00 -10.44
CA LEU A 108 -8.62 -20.46 -9.07
C LEU A 108 -8.44 -21.98 -9.09
N LYS A 109 -7.28 -22.45 -8.61
CA LYS A 109 -7.00 -23.87 -8.38
C LYS A 109 -7.31 -24.18 -6.94
N LEU A 110 -8.22 -25.10 -6.72
CA LEU A 110 -8.62 -25.58 -5.40
C LEU A 110 -7.75 -26.76 -4.96
N SER A 111 -7.65 -26.97 -3.68
CA SER A 111 -6.86 -28.03 -3.03
C SER A 111 -7.21 -29.44 -3.52
N ASN A 112 -8.42 -29.67 -4.01
CA ASN A 112 -8.86 -30.93 -4.60
C ASN A 112 -8.50 -31.09 -6.10
N GLY A 113 -7.70 -30.16 -6.65
CA GLY A 113 -7.32 -30.15 -8.05
C GLY A 113 -8.33 -29.55 -9.02
N LYS A 114 -9.51 -29.15 -8.57
CA LYS A 114 -10.52 -28.49 -9.41
C LYS A 114 -10.05 -27.08 -9.81
N GLU A 115 -10.18 -26.74 -11.09
CA GLU A 115 -9.95 -25.38 -11.59
C GLU A 115 -11.28 -24.66 -11.81
N VAL A 116 -11.39 -23.42 -11.33
CA VAL A 116 -12.52 -22.54 -11.52
C VAL A 116 -12.06 -21.29 -12.26
N LEU A 117 -12.68 -20.95 -13.37
CA LEU A 117 -12.39 -19.75 -14.12
C LEU A 117 -13.15 -18.56 -13.53
N ILE A 118 -12.47 -17.43 -13.40
CA ILE A 118 -13.02 -16.21 -12.84
C ILE A 118 -12.98 -15.13 -13.91
N GLN A 119 -14.08 -14.39 -14.05
CA GLN A 119 -14.12 -13.24 -14.94
C GLN A 119 -13.22 -12.10 -14.44
N SER A 120 -12.75 -11.25 -15.34
CA SER A 120 -11.99 -10.06 -14.96
C SER A 120 -12.81 -9.17 -14.03
N ASN A 121 -12.19 -8.67 -12.97
CA ASN A 121 -12.84 -7.94 -11.86
C ASN A 121 -13.89 -8.78 -11.11
N GLY A 122 -13.88 -10.11 -11.28
CA GLY A 122 -14.69 -11.02 -10.50
C GLY A 122 -14.24 -11.09 -9.04
N THR A 123 -15.09 -11.67 -8.20
CA THR A 123 -14.81 -11.85 -6.77
C THR A 123 -14.85 -13.31 -6.38
N VAL A 124 -13.96 -13.69 -5.48
CA VAL A 124 -13.95 -14.98 -4.79
C VAL A 124 -14.16 -14.71 -3.31
N ALA A 125 -15.14 -15.35 -2.69
CA ALA A 125 -15.38 -15.22 -1.26
C ALA A 125 -15.56 -16.60 -0.61
N TYR A 126 -14.76 -16.88 0.39
CA TYR A 126 -14.90 -18.08 1.22
C TYR A 126 -15.98 -17.84 2.26
N THR A 127 -17.09 -18.57 2.16
CA THR A 127 -18.26 -18.39 3.03
C THR A 127 -18.36 -19.44 4.13
N SER A 128 -17.80 -20.62 3.89
CA SER A 128 -17.71 -21.71 4.87
C SER A 128 -16.62 -22.70 4.46
N LYS A 129 -16.38 -23.69 5.30
CA LYS A 129 -15.31 -24.69 5.15
C LYS A 129 -15.24 -25.38 3.77
N ASN A 130 -16.39 -25.57 3.11
CA ASN A 130 -16.50 -26.30 1.86
C ASN A 130 -17.28 -25.51 0.79
N THR A 131 -17.42 -24.20 0.97
CA THR A 131 -18.22 -23.37 0.10
C THR A 131 -17.53 -22.05 -0.19
N LEU A 132 -17.41 -21.75 -1.45
CA LEU A 132 -16.95 -20.45 -1.92
C LEU A 132 -17.96 -19.87 -2.94
N VAL A 133 -18.04 -18.56 -3.00
CA VAL A 133 -18.82 -17.83 -3.98
C VAL A 133 -17.85 -17.23 -5.00
N VAL A 134 -18.01 -17.59 -6.26
CA VAL A 134 -17.24 -17.06 -7.38
C VAL A 134 -18.16 -16.19 -8.23
N ASN A 135 -17.88 -14.90 -8.32
CA ASN A 135 -18.73 -13.88 -8.92
C ASN A 135 -20.09 -13.78 -8.21
N LYS A 136 -21.02 -14.66 -8.52
CA LYS A 136 -22.35 -14.80 -7.84
C LYS A 136 -22.75 -16.26 -7.71
N ASP A 137 -21.94 -17.17 -8.25
CA ASP A 137 -22.24 -18.58 -8.26
C ASP A 137 -21.62 -19.27 -7.04
N THR A 138 -22.38 -20.11 -6.38
CA THR A 138 -21.91 -20.90 -5.24
C THR A 138 -21.22 -22.16 -5.77
N VAL A 139 -19.96 -22.35 -5.36
CA VAL A 139 -19.18 -23.53 -5.68
C VAL A 139 -18.96 -24.33 -4.40
N HIS A 140 -19.50 -25.54 -4.40
CA HIS A 140 -19.20 -26.53 -3.34
C HIS A 140 -18.04 -27.41 -3.77
N TYR A 141 -17.14 -27.69 -2.85
CA TYR A 141 -16.03 -28.59 -3.10
C TYR A 141 -15.65 -29.36 -1.83
N GLU A 142 -15.19 -30.56 -2.00
CA GLU A 142 -14.67 -31.36 -0.91
C GLU A 142 -13.19 -31.08 -0.73
N THR A 143 -12.77 -30.74 0.48
CA THR A 143 -11.37 -30.56 0.82
C THR A 143 -10.70 -31.92 0.98
N SER A 144 -9.58 -32.16 0.31
CA SER A 144 -8.75 -33.31 0.61
C SER A 144 -8.11 -33.13 2.00
N LYS A 145 -8.00 -34.20 2.77
CA LYS A 145 -7.48 -34.15 4.15
C LYS A 145 -5.99 -33.78 4.23
N GLU A 146 -5.26 -33.85 3.15
CA GLU A 146 -3.78 -33.73 3.16
C GLU A 146 -3.24 -32.36 2.70
N GLU A 147 -3.95 -31.63 1.81
CA GLU A 147 -3.47 -30.34 1.32
C GLU A 147 -4.62 -29.34 1.20
N ASN A 148 -4.74 -28.46 2.20
CA ASN A 148 -5.74 -27.39 2.21
C ASN A 148 -5.21 -26.11 1.55
N ILE A 149 -4.63 -26.20 0.33
CA ILE A 149 -4.00 -25.07 -0.33
C ILE A 149 -4.71 -24.75 -1.63
N ASP A 150 -5.17 -23.51 -1.71
CA ASP A 150 -5.75 -22.93 -2.90
C ASP A 150 -4.75 -21.96 -3.56
N GLN A 151 -4.88 -21.77 -4.86
CA GLN A 151 -4.03 -20.88 -5.63
C GLN A 151 -4.87 -20.05 -6.57
N ILE A 152 -4.68 -18.73 -6.56
CA ILE A 152 -5.22 -17.85 -7.57
C ILE A 152 -4.13 -17.32 -8.49
N ILE A 153 -4.41 -17.33 -9.80
CA ILE A 153 -3.49 -16.86 -10.84
C ILE A 153 -4.22 -15.87 -11.71
N THR A 154 -3.75 -14.63 -11.71
CA THR A 154 -4.23 -13.57 -12.58
C THR A 154 -3.25 -13.40 -13.75
N PRO A 155 -3.68 -13.57 -14.99
CA PRO A 155 -2.83 -13.28 -16.15
C PRO A 155 -2.64 -11.75 -16.32
N ALA A 156 -1.75 -11.39 -17.24
CA ALA A 156 -1.59 -9.99 -17.64
C ALA A 156 -2.93 -9.40 -18.11
N GLY A 157 -3.18 -8.13 -17.77
CA GLY A 157 -4.41 -7.42 -18.14
C GLY A 157 -5.66 -7.78 -17.33
N LYS A 158 -5.55 -8.61 -16.29
CA LYS A 158 -6.68 -9.04 -15.46
C LYS A 158 -6.43 -8.73 -13.99
N GLN A 159 -7.52 -8.50 -13.27
CA GLN A 159 -7.51 -8.27 -11.82
C GLN A 159 -8.69 -8.98 -11.18
N THR A 160 -8.56 -9.33 -9.90
CA THR A 160 -9.63 -9.98 -9.14
C THR A 160 -9.57 -9.61 -7.67
N GLN A 161 -10.66 -9.87 -6.96
CA GLN A 161 -10.73 -9.70 -5.50
C GLN A 161 -10.99 -11.04 -4.83
N VAL A 162 -10.28 -11.30 -3.74
CA VAL A 162 -10.45 -12.49 -2.91
C VAL A 162 -10.78 -12.07 -1.47
N VAL A 163 -11.79 -12.68 -0.89
CA VAL A 163 -12.09 -12.58 0.54
C VAL A 163 -11.75 -13.93 1.16
N LEU A 164 -10.71 -13.95 1.99
CA LEU A 164 -10.24 -15.17 2.66
C LEU A 164 -11.18 -15.58 3.82
N ALA A 165 -11.00 -16.79 4.32
CA ALA A 165 -11.84 -17.36 5.35
C ALA A 165 -11.82 -16.58 6.70
N ASP A 166 -10.75 -15.81 6.96
CA ASP A 166 -10.63 -14.95 8.15
C ASP A 166 -11.26 -13.56 7.96
N GLY A 167 -11.85 -13.27 6.77
CA GLY A 167 -12.41 -11.99 6.39
C GLY A 167 -11.38 -11.00 5.81
N THR A 168 -10.12 -11.39 5.68
CA THR A 168 -9.09 -10.59 5.00
C THR A 168 -9.46 -10.42 3.52
N ARG A 169 -9.36 -9.20 3.01
CA ARG A 169 -9.62 -8.88 1.60
C ARG A 169 -8.32 -8.66 0.86
N LEU A 170 -8.21 -9.29 -0.28
CA LEU A 170 -7.10 -9.12 -1.22
C LEU A 170 -7.62 -8.58 -2.54
N TRP A 171 -6.98 -7.56 -3.07
CA TRP A 171 -7.04 -7.21 -4.47
C TRP A 171 -5.78 -7.78 -5.12
N VAL A 172 -5.95 -8.55 -6.16
CA VAL A 172 -4.87 -9.27 -6.86
C VAL A 172 -4.70 -8.62 -8.23
N ASN A 173 -3.52 -8.05 -8.46
CA ASN A 173 -3.21 -7.34 -9.70
C ASN A 173 -2.85 -8.30 -10.83
N ALA A 174 -2.63 -7.76 -12.04
CA ALA A 174 -2.23 -8.50 -13.22
C ALA A 174 -0.89 -9.24 -13.02
N SER A 175 -0.70 -10.33 -13.73
CA SER A 175 0.51 -11.17 -13.68
C SER A 175 0.89 -11.60 -12.26
N THR A 176 -0.10 -11.89 -11.43
CA THR A 176 0.07 -12.18 -10.01
C THR A 176 -0.42 -13.58 -9.66
N ARG A 177 0.35 -14.25 -8.82
CA ARG A 177 0.00 -15.52 -8.21
C ARG A 177 -0.05 -15.38 -6.69
N VAL A 178 -1.14 -15.85 -6.09
CA VAL A 178 -1.29 -15.93 -4.63
C VAL A 178 -1.59 -17.37 -4.24
N ILE A 179 -0.85 -17.89 -3.27
CA ILE A 179 -1.04 -19.22 -2.70
C ILE A 179 -1.42 -19.05 -1.24
N TYR A 180 -2.50 -19.69 -0.81
CA TYR A 180 -3.01 -19.55 0.53
C TYR A 180 -3.75 -20.80 0.99
N PRO A 181 -3.78 -21.09 2.31
CA PRO A 181 -4.58 -22.18 2.81
C PRO A 181 -6.05 -21.82 2.74
N HIS A 182 -6.88 -22.80 2.45
CA HIS A 182 -8.32 -22.64 2.49
C HIS A 182 -8.82 -22.17 3.87
N GLU A 183 -8.25 -22.72 4.94
CA GLU A 183 -8.45 -22.30 6.32
C GLU A 183 -7.11 -22.02 6.98
N PHE A 184 -7.02 -20.91 7.70
CA PHE A 184 -5.83 -20.61 8.48
C PHE A 184 -5.77 -21.42 9.78
N LYS A 185 -4.56 -21.63 10.29
CA LYS A 185 -4.35 -22.17 11.63
C LYS A 185 -4.79 -21.15 12.69
N GLU A 186 -5.17 -21.63 13.88
CA GLU A 186 -5.66 -20.75 14.96
C GLU A 186 -4.67 -19.66 15.38
N ASN A 187 -3.38 -19.93 15.27
CA ASN A 187 -2.30 -19.07 15.74
C ASN A 187 -1.43 -18.47 14.62
N LEU A 188 -1.74 -18.76 13.34
CA LEU A 188 -0.91 -18.36 12.20
C LEU A 188 -1.73 -18.22 10.94
N ARG A 189 -1.59 -17.09 10.26
CA ARG A 189 -2.18 -16.82 8.95
C ARG A 189 -1.06 -16.51 7.98
N GLU A 190 -0.90 -17.29 6.93
CA GLU A 190 0.17 -17.13 5.96
C GLU A 190 -0.35 -17.27 4.54
N ILE A 191 0.13 -16.38 3.67
CA ILE A 191 -0.04 -16.47 2.22
C ILE A 191 1.31 -16.28 1.53
N PHE A 192 1.45 -16.83 0.33
CA PHE A 192 2.59 -16.55 -0.55
C PHE A 192 2.12 -15.69 -1.73
N VAL A 193 2.93 -14.71 -2.10
CA VAL A 193 2.65 -13.78 -3.19
C VAL A 193 3.84 -13.70 -4.13
N ASP A 194 3.56 -13.88 -5.42
CA ASP A 194 4.42 -13.56 -6.54
C ASP A 194 3.65 -12.63 -7.46
N GLY A 195 4.00 -11.34 -7.47
CA GLY A 195 3.27 -10.29 -8.14
C GLY A 195 2.87 -9.12 -7.23
N GLU A 196 1.71 -8.53 -7.45
CA GLU A 196 1.22 -7.38 -6.68
C GLU A 196 -0.15 -7.61 -6.08
N VAL A 197 -0.25 -7.34 -4.78
CA VAL A 197 -1.50 -7.42 -4.01
C VAL A 197 -1.66 -6.21 -3.09
N TYR A 198 -2.88 -5.73 -2.99
CA TYR A 198 -3.30 -4.86 -1.90
C TYR A 198 -4.13 -5.66 -0.92
N LEU A 199 -3.85 -5.47 0.38
CA LEU A 199 -4.49 -6.23 1.45
C LEU A 199 -5.17 -5.31 2.46
N GLU A 200 -6.38 -5.70 2.86
CA GLU A 200 -7.04 -5.24 4.07
C GLU A 200 -7.16 -6.42 5.02
N VAL A 201 -6.17 -6.58 5.89
CA VAL A 201 -6.07 -7.74 6.79
C VAL A 201 -7.01 -7.59 7.96
N ALA A 202 -7.83 -8.60 8.20
CA ALA A 202 -8.71 -8.69 9.35
C ALA A 202 -7.90 -8.65 10.67
N HIS A 203 -8.31 -7.78 11.60
CA HIS A 203 -7.58 -7.58 12.85
C HIS A 203 -7.63 -8.79 13.77
N ASN A 204 -6.47 -9.39 14.06
CA ASN A 204 -6.35 -10.48 15.01
C ASN A 204 -4.96 -10.49 15.67
N LYS A 205 -4.90 -10.04 16.92
CA LYS A 205 -3.65 -10.02 17.72
C LYS A 205 -3.12 -11.40 18.10
N LYS A 206 -4.00 -12.43 18.15
CA LYS A 206 -3.60 -13.78 18.55
C LYS A 206 -3.00 -14.60 17.41
N ALA A 207 -3.37 -14.27 16.16
CA ALA A 207 -2.89 -14.93 14.96
C ALA A 207 -2.31 -13.89 14.01
N PRO A 208 -0.99 -13.63 14.02
CA PRO A 208 -0.36 -12.74 13.07
C PRO A 208 -0.57 -13.21 11.63
N PHE A 209 -0.61 -12.25 10.70
CA PHE A 209 -0.75 -12.52 9.29
C PHE A 209 0.58 -12.26 8.58
N PHE A 210 1.03 -13.25 7.80
CA PHE A 210 2.27 -13.17 7.04
C PHE A 210 1.99 -13.18 5.54
N VAL A 211 2.59 -12.23 4.83
CA VAL A 211 2.75 -12.29 3.39
C VAL A 211 4.18 -12.71 3.10
N LYS A 212 4.35 -13.89 2.55
CA LYS A 212 5.64 -14.43 2.13
C LYS A 212 5.85 -14.12 0.65
N THR A 213 7.07 -13.77 0.30
CA THR A 213 7.53 -13.63 -1.08
C THR A 213 8.83 -14.41 -1.28
N LYS A 214 9.37 -14.43 -2.47
CA LYS A 214 10.65 -15.09 -2.73
C LYS A 214 11.80 -14.50 -1.90
N ASN A 215 11.80 -13.18 -1.61
CA ASN A 215 12.97 -12.49 -1.07
C ASN A 215 12.77 -11.91 0.33
N PHE A 216 11.52 -11.74 0.79
CA PHE A 216 11.20 -11.14 2.08
C PHE A 216 9.84 -11.61 2.59
N SER A 217 9.58 -11.31 3.84
CA SER A 217 8.27 -11.53 4.46
C SER A 217 7.75 -10.24 5.12
N VAL A 218 6.43 -10.13 5.14
CA VAL A 218 5.69 -9.04 5.77
C VAL A 218 4.83 -9.62 6.88
N GLN A 219 4.94 -9.09 8.09
CA GLN A 219 4.13 -9.49 9.25
C GLN A 219 3.23 -8.34 9.70
N VAL A 220 1.94 -8.64 9.89
CA VAL A 220 0.94 -7.67 10.36
C VAL A 220 -0.05 -8.33 11.33
N LEU A 221 -0.84 -7.52 12.05
CA LEU A 221 -1.91 -7.98 12.95
C LEU A 221 -3.32 -7.54 12.49
N GLY A 222 -3.40 -6.54 11.59
CA GLY A 222 -4.62 -5.95 11.06
C GLY A 222 -4.28 -4.60 10.45
N THR A 223 -4.06 -4.57 9.15
CA THR A 223 -3.30 -3.51 8.46
C THR A 223 -3.76 -3.41 7.02
N LYS A 224 -3.74 -2.20 6.45
CA LYS A 224 -3.94 -1.98 5.02
C LYS A 224 -2.62 -1.62 4.37
N PHE A 225 -2.20 -2.38 3.37
CA PHE A 225 -0.90 -2.20 2.73
C PHE A 225 -0.87 -2.82 1.33
N ASN A 226 0.07 -2.37 0.51
CA ASN A 226 0.36 -2.91 -0.81
C ASN A 226 1.71 -3.64 -0.78
N VAL A 227 1.79 -4.77 -1.43
CA VAL A 227 3.02 -5.52 -1.69
C VAL A 227 3.17 -5.72 -3.18
N SER A 228 4.30 -5.31 -3.74
CA SER A 228 4.69 -5.57 -5.12
C SER A 228 6.00 -6.35 -5.11
N SER A 229 5.97 -7.59 -5.60
CA SER A 229 7.11 -8.51 -5.62
C SER A 229 6.99 -9.49 -6.77
N TYR A 230 7.25 -9.01 -7.99
CA TYR A 230 7.31 -9.84 -9.19
C TYR A 230 8.67 -10.53 -9.27
N GLN A 231 8.69 -11.84 -9.49
CA GLN A 231 9.96 -12.63 -9.52
C GLN A 231 10.91 -12.18 -10.62
N GLU A 232 10.38 -11.68 -11.74
CA GLU A 232 11.15 -11.18 -12.87
C GLU A 232 11.72 -9.77 -12.64
N GLU A 233 11.34 -9.10 -11.53
CA GLU A 233 11.79 -7.76 -11.20
C GLU A 233 12.84 -7.78 -10.07
N GLN A 234 13.88 -6.96 -10.23
CA GLN A 234 14.92 -6.80 -9.20
C GLN A 234 14.46 -5.97 -8.01
N LEU A 235 13.39 -5.19 -8.21
CA LEU A 235 12.88 -4.26 -7.21
C LEU A 235 11.50 -4.72 -6.73
N SER A 236 11.41 -4.96 -5.43
CA SER A 236 10.14 -5.19 -4.75
C SER A 236 9.82 -4.02 -3.83
N SER A 237 8.56 -3.87 -3.42
CA SER A 237 8.16 -2.80 -2.53
C SER A 237 7.02 -3.18 -1.59
N VAL A 238 6.99 -2.52 -0.43
CA VAL A 238 5.87 -2.57 0.52
C VAL A 238 5.49 -1.14 0.86
N VAL A 239 4.20 -0.82 0.72
CA VAL A 239 3.64 0.50 1.04
C VAL A 239 2.58 0.35 2.11
N LEU A 240 2.72 1.08 3.22
CA LEU A 240 1.78 1.04 4.32
C LEU A 240 0.75 2.17 4.23
N VAL A 241 -0.53 1.81 4.22
CA VAL A 241 -1.67 2.74 4.21
C VAL A 241 -2.16 2.99 5.64
N GLU A 242 -2.45 1.93 6.39
CA GLU A 242 -3.01 2.02 7.74
C GLU A 242 -2.48 0.90 8.63
N GLY A 243 -2.17 1.20 9.90
CA GLY A 243 -1.70 0.22 10.87
C GLY A 243 -0.18 0.20 11.02
N SER A 244 0.42 -0.99 11.07
CA SER A 244 1.86 -1.21 11.20
C SER A 244 2.27 -2.45 10.44
N VAL A 245 3.41 -2.39 9.75
CA VAL A 245 3.99 -3.48 8.98
C VAL A 245 5.41 -3.73 9.45
N LYS A 246 5.74 -4.98 9.75
CA LYS A 246 7.12 -5.43 9.92
C LYS A 246 7.56 -6.17 8.66
N VAL A 247 8.62 -5.69 8.03
CA VAL A 247 9.26 -6.33 6.88
C VAL A 247 10.54 -7.00 7.33
N GLU A 248 10.78 -8.22 6.88
CA GLU A 248 11.98 -9.01 7.20
C GLU A 248 12.51 -9.68 5.92
N ASN A 249 13.80 -9.49 5.61
CA ASN A 249 14.44 -10.13 4.47
C ASN A 249 15.05 -11.50 4.84
N LYS A 250 15.61 -12.21 3.86
CA LYS A 250 16.27 -13.51 4.08
C LYS A 250 17.50 -13.44 4.97
N SER A 251 18.17 -12.29 5.01
CA SER A 251 19.31 -12.04 5.90
C SER A 251 18.90 -11.71 7.33
N GLN A 252 17.57 -11.76 7.64
CA GLN A 252 16.97 -11.44 8.94
C GLN A 252 17.06 -9.97 9.33
N ASP A 253 17.37 -9.07 8.39
CA ASP A 253 17.22 -7.63 8.62
C ASP A 253 15.73 -7.30 8.73
N LYS A 254 15.40 -6.40 9.66
CA LYS A 254 14.02 -6.08 10.00
C LYS A 254 13.78 -4.58 9.98
N THR A 255 12.65 -4.18 9.42
CA THR A 255 12.23 -2.78 9.40
C THR A 255 10.73 -2.71 9.71
N ILE A 256 10.34 -1.70 10.49
CA ILE A 256 8.92 -1.43 10.81
C ILE A 256 8.51 -0.17 10.06
N LEU A 257 7.41 -0.25 9.31
CA LEU A 257 6.79 0.87 8.63
C LEU A 257 5.68 1.49 9.48
N VAL A 258 5.55 2.81 9.37
CA VAL A 258 4.40 3.58 9.84
C VAL A 258 3.59 4.09 8.64
N PRO A 259 2.32 4.50 8.80
CA PRO A 259 1.48 4.92 7.69
C PRO A 259 2.13 5.97 6.78
N ASN A 260 1.87 5.87 5.49
CA ASN A 260 2.45 6.67 4.41
C ASN A 260 3.96 6.46 4.21
N GLN A 261 4.47 5.28 4.56
CA GLN A 261 5.83 4.88 4.22
C GLN A 261 5.86 3.78 3.17
N LEU A 262 6.86 3.88 2.32
CA LEU A 262 7.32 2.88 1.37
C LEU A 262 8.68 2.34 1.85
N ILE A 263 8.87 1.02 1.76
CA ILE A 263 10.19 0.41 1.74
C ILE A 263 10.40 -0.28 0.40
N GLN A 264 11.57 -0.11 -0.18
CA GLN A 264 12.01 -0.85 -1.35
C GLN A 264 12.93 -1.99 -0.90
N ILE A 265 12.82 -3.11 -1.59
CA ILE A 265 13.69 -4.29 -1.42
C ILE A 265 14.38 -4.51 -2.75
N LYS A 266 15.68 -4.24 -2.81
CA LYS A 266 16.50 -4.36 -4.01
C LYS A 266 17.52 -5.48 -3.81
N ASP A 267 17.54 -6.44 -4.71
CA ASP A 267 18.43 -7.60 -4.64
C ASP A 267 18.39 -8.33 -3.28
N GLY A 268 17.24 -8.33 -2.61
CA GLY A 268 17.04 -8.92 -1.29
C GLY A 268 17.44 -8.04 -0.09
N TYR A 269 17.97 -6.84 -0.31
CA TYR A 269 18.32 -5.89 0.75
C TYR A 269 17.21 -4.89 1.02
N LEU A 270 16.95 -4.62 2.30
CA LEU A 270 15.98 -3.61 2.72
C LEU A 270 16.59 -2.21 2.59
N GLU A 271 15.96 -1.34 1.81
CA GLU A 271 16.31 0.08 1.78
C GLU A 271 15.71 0.83 2.99
N LYS A 272 16.10 2.09 3.17
CA LYS A 272 15.50 2.93 4.23
C LYS A 272 14.08 3.31 3.87
N PRO A 273 13.11 3.21 4.81
CA PRO A 273 11.75 3.66 4.56
C PRO A 273 11.68 5.15 4.19
N VAL A 274 10.92 5.47 3.18
CA VAL A 274 10.67 6.85 2.72
C VAL A 274 9.18 7.19 2.80
N LYS A 275 8.86 8.45 3.05
CA LYS A 275 7.47 8.92 3.06
C LYS A 275 6.99 9.14 1.62
N VAL A 276 5.79 8.63 1.32
CA VAL A 276 5.20 8.68 -0.02
C VAL A 276 3.71 9.06 0.02
N ASP A 277 3.18 9.48 -1.13
CA ASP A 277 1.73 9.47 -1.36
C ASP A 277 1.29 8.04 -1.72
N VAL A 278 0.60 7.39 -0.78
CA VAL A 278 0.14 6.01 -0.95
C VAL A 278 -0.80 5.82 -2.14
N ASN A 279 -1.52 6.88 -2.55
CA ASN A 279 -2.45 6.80 -3.67
C ASN A 279 -1.76 6.41 -4.98
N LYS A 280 -0.49 6.76 -5.18
CA LYS A 280 0.29 6.36 -6.35
C LYS A 280 0.45 4.84 -6.46
N TYR A 281 0.49 4.15 -5.33
CA TYR A 281 0.75 2.71 -5.23
C TYR A 281 -0.50 1.84 -5.15
N ILE A 282 -1.65 2.44 -4.80
CA ILE A 282 -2.91 1.70 -4.65
C ILE A 282 -4.00 2.13 -5.64
N SER A 283 -3.74 3.15 -6.47
CA SER A 283 -4.71 3.67 -7.45
C SER A 283 -5.15 2.62 -8.47
N TRP A 284 -4.32 1.63 -8.74
CA TRP A 284 -4.60 0.53 -9.65
C TRP A 284 -5.87 -0.28 -9.27
N ILE A 285 -6.21 -0.35 -7.97
CA ILE A 285 -7.44 -0.98 -7.46
C ILE A 285 -8.68 -0.35 -8.11
N ASN A 286 -8.62 0.95 -8.40
CA ASN A 286 -9.67 1.73 -9.05
C ASN A 286 -9.45 1.87 -10.56
N ASN A 287 -8.56 1.07 -11.16
CA ASN A 287 -8.16 1.17 -12.57
C ASN A 287 -7.63 2.57 -12.94
N LEU A 288 -6.88 3.18 -12.04
CA LEU A 288 -6.23 4.46 -12.23
C LEU A 288 -4.73 4.30 -12.06
N LEU A 289 -3.93 4.85 -12.96
CA LEU A 289 -2.49 4.96 -12.84
C LEU A 289 -2.12 6.42 -12.57
N ILE A 290 -1.54 6.67 -11.40
CA ILE A 290 -1.04 7.98 -10.97
C ILE A 290 0.49 7.91 -11.00
N TYR A 291 1.12 8.88 -11.68
CA TYR A 291 2.56 9.01 -11.79
C TYR A 291 2.97 10.48 -11.66
N GLU A 292 4.08 10.74 -11.03
CA GLU A 292 4.58 12.09 -10.74
C GLU A 292 6.10 12.07 -10.77
N GLU A 293 6.67 12.84 -11.70
CA GLU A 293 8.10 12.86 -11.97
C GLU A 293 8.69 11.44 -12.12
N GLU A 294 7.94 10.56 -12.76
CA GLU A 294 8.30 9.16 -12.87
C GLU A 294 8.95 8.88 -14.22
N PRO A 295 10.07 8.14 -14.26
CA PRO A 295 10.70 7.76 -15.53
C PRO A 295 9.71 7.01 -16.42
N LEU A 296 9.62 7.40 -17.69
CA LEU A 296 8.70 6.79 -18.66
C LEU A 296 8.79 5.26 -18.73
N PRO A 297 9.98 4.61 -18.68
CA PRO A 297 10.07 3.14 -18.66
C PRO A 297 9.28 2.50 -17.54
N ILE A 298 9.23 3.10 -16.35
CA ILE A 298 8.48 2.58 -15.20
C ILE A 298 6.98 2.65 -15.47
N VAL A 299 6.50 3.75 -16.05
CA VAL A 299 5.09 3.91 -16.42
C VAL A 299 4.69 2.92 -17.52
N LEU A 300 5.54 2.74 -18.53
CA LEU A 300 5.31 1.75 -19.60
C LEU A 300 5.25 0.32 -19.04
N LYS A 301 6.09 -0.01 -18.06
CA LYS A 301 6.06 -1.32 -17.41
C LYS A 301 4.74 -1.60 -16.69
N ARG A 302 4.17 -0.61 -16.02
CA ARG A 302 2.84 -0.70 -15.40
C ARG A 302 1.73 -0.85 -16.43
N LEU A 303 1.83 -0.15 -17.58
CA LEU A 303 0.90 -0.32 -18.69
C LEU A 303 1.02 -1.71 -19.32
N GLU A 304 2.25 -2.26 -19.43
CA GLU A 304 2.49 -3.63 -19.88
C GLU A 304 1.75 -4.64 -19.00
N LEU A 305 1.88 -4.53 -17.68
CA LEU A 305 1.16 -5.39 -16.73
C LEU A 305 -0.35 -5.26 -16.88
N TYR A 306 -0.86 -4.03 -17.01
CA TYR A 306 -2.30 -3.78 -17.05
C TYR A 306 -2.95 -4.23 -18.38
N TYR A 307 -2.32 -3.95 -19.53
CA TYR A 307 -2.87 -4.27 -20.85
C TYR A 307 -2.41 -5.60 -21.44
N GLY A 308 -1.40 -6.23 -20.85
CA GLY A 308 -0.86 -7.50 -21.33
C GLY A 308 -0.10 -7.42 -22.66
N LYS A 309 0.34 -6.21 -23.04
CA LYS A 309 1.11 -5.96 -24.27
C LYS A 309 2.52 -5.54 -23.91
N LYS A 310 3.53 -6.11 -24.55
CA LYS A 310 4.94 -5.74 -24.34
C LYS A 310 5.28 -4.41 -24.99
N PHE A 311 6.03 -3.57 -24.25
CA PHE A 311 6.60 -2.33 -24.80
C PHE A 311 8.05 -2.54 -25.18
N ILE A 312 8.38 -2.27 -26.44
CA ILE A 312 9.74 -2.38 -27.02
C ILE A 312 10.25 -0.97 -27.29
N VAL A 313 11.23 -0.56 -26.53
CA VAL A 313 11.82 0.77 -26.61
C VAL A 313 12.94 0.77 -27.66
N LYS A 314 12.85 1.62 -28.68
CA LYS A 314 13.86 1.74 -29.74
C LYS A 314 14.97 2.72 -29.39
N ASN A 315 14.65 3.81 -28.71
CA ASN A 315 15.59 4.89 -28.38
C ASN A 315 15.72 5.04 -26.85
N ASN A 316 16.74 5.74 -26.40
CA ASN A 316 16.84 6.04 -24.97
C ASN A 316 15.69 6.95 -24.52
N ILE A 317 14.81 6.44 -23.66
CA ILE A 317 13.69 7.17 -23.05
C ILE A 317 13.84 7.29 -21.53
N SER A 318 14.97 6.85 -20.96
CA SER A 318 15.19 6.78 -19.52
C SER A 318 15.16 8.14 -18.85
N ASP A 319 15.51 9.19 -19.58
CA ASP A 319 15.59 10.56 -19.08
C ASP A 319 14.24 11.30 -19.18
N ILE A 320 13.24 10.68 -19.82
CA ILE A 320 11.89 11.26 -19.94
C ILE A 320 11.14 10.99 -18.66
N GLN A 321 10.93 12.05 -17.87
CA GLN A 321 10.08 12.02 -16.70
C GLN A 321 8.70 12.52 -17.05
N ILE A 322 7.67 11.84 -16.59
CA ILE A 322 6.28 12.18 -16.85
C ILE A 322 5.48 12.30 -15.57
N SER A 323 4.47 13.18 -15.59
CA SER A 323 3.53 13.36 -14.50
C SER A 323 2.11 13.39 -15.03
N GLY A 324 1.19 12.72 -14.33
CA GLY A 324 -0.21 12.69 -14.72
C GLY A 324 -1.03 11.58 -14.09
N LYS A 325 -2.22 11.39 -14.70
CA LYS A 325 -3.16 10.33 -14.32
C LYS A 325 -3.73 9.70 -15.59
N LEU A 326 -3.76 8.38 -15.65
CA LEU A 326 -4.35 7.62 -16.74
C LEU A 326 -5.48 6.76 -16.21
N GLU A 327 -6.63 6.85 -16.87
CA GLU A 327 -7.75 5.94 -16.62
C GLU A 327 -7.52 4.65 -17.39
N LEU A 328 -7.15 3.59 -16.68
CA LEU A 328 -6.81 2.30 -17.26
C LEU A 328 -8.03 1.53 -17.81
N LYS A 329 -9.26 1.97 -17.51
CA LYS A 329 -10.49 1.43 -18.14
C LYS A 329 -10.59 1.79 -19.62
N ASN A 330 -9.89 2.82 -20.08
CA ASN A 330 -9.84 3.19 -21.48
C ASN A 330 -9.09 2.11 -22.29
N SER A 331 -9.37 2.05 -23.60
CA SER A 331 -8.59 1.18 -24.50
C SER A 331 -7.12 1.59 -24.50
N LEU A 332 -6.22 0.62 -24.71
CA LEU A 332 -4.79 0.89 -24.82
C LEU A 332 -4.50 1.99 -25.85
N SER A 333 -5.13 1.90 -27.02
CA SER A 333 -4.97 2.91 -28.10
C SER A 333 -5.28 4.34 -27.60
N LYS A 334 -6.36 4.53 -26.83
CA LYS A 334 -6.70 5.85 -26.25
C LYS A 334 -5.65 6.34 -25.26
N VAL A 335 -5.12 5.44 -24.42
CA VAL A 335 -4.07 5.76 -23.45
C VAL A 335 -2.78 6.14 -24.18
N LEU A 336 -2.37 5.37 -25.20
CA LEU A 336 -1.19 5.67 -26.01
C LEU A 336 -1.32 7.00 -26.75
N HIS A 337 -2.49 7.28 -27.31
CA HIS A 337 -2.78 8.56 -27.94
C HIS A 337 -2.62 9.73 -26.95
N THR A 338 -3.14 9.57 -25.71
CA THR A 338 -3.00 10.58 -24.66
C THR A 338 -1.51 10.84 -24.32
N LEU A 339 -0.72 9.78 -24.20
CA LEU A 339 0.71 9.88 -23.95
C LEU A 339 1.47 10.53 -25.10
N SER A 340 1.20 10.14 -26.36
CA SER A 340 1.81 10.77 -27.54
C SER A 340 1.46 12.24 -27.69
N TYR A 341 0.24 12.62 -27.30
CA TYR A 341 -0.18 14.02 -27.32
C TYR A 341 0.57 14.87 -26.27
N SER A 342 0.78 14.29 -25.10
CA SER A 342 1.34 15.01 -23.94
C SER A 342 2.87 15.03 -23.90
N PHE A 343 3.52 14.05 -24.55
CA PHE A 343 4.97 13.86 -24.47
C PHE A 343 5.59 13.62 -25.84
N PRO A 344 6.89 13.89 -26.04
CA PRO A 344 7.56 13.76 -27.35
C PRO A 344 7.87 12.27 -27.65
N ILE A 345 6.85 11.44 -27.64
CA ILE A 345 6.91 10.00 -27.89
C ILE A 345 5.84 9.56 -28.87
N ASP A 346 6.17 8.58 -29.70
CA ASP A 346 5.25 7.92 -30.60
C ASP A 346 5.19 6.43 -30.33
N PHE A 347 4.03 5.84 -30.59
CA PHE A 347 3.77 4.42 -30.40
C PHE A 347 3.34 3.78 -31.72
N GLU A 348 3.95 2.63 -32.04
CA GLU A 348 3.59 1.82 -33.19
C GLU A 348 3.16 0.43 -32.70
N GLU A 349 1.92 0.04 -32.94
CA GLU A 349 1.40 -1.29 -32.58
C GLU A 349 1.85 -2.32 -33.63
N LYS A 350 2.51 -3.40 -33.20
CA LYS A 350 2.96 -4.54 -34.02
C LYS A 350 2.60 -5.85 -33.35
N GLU A 351 1.67 -6.59 -33.92
CA GLU A 351 1.22 -7.89 -33.42
C GLU A 351 0.95 -7.88 -31.89
N ASP A 352 1.87 -8.45 -31.12
CA ASP A 352 1.74 -8.55 -29.65
C ASP A 352 2.59 -7.53 -28.86
N SER A 353 3.17 -6.53 -29.54
CA SER A 353 4.06 -5.55 -28.93
C SER A 353 3.74 -4.12 -29.37
N ILE A 354 4.09 -3.18 -28.50
CA ILE A 354 4.01 -1.75 -28.73
C ILE A 354 5.44 -1.21 -28.84
N TRP A 355 5.79 -0.67 -29.99
CA TRP A 355 7.08 -0.06 -30.19
C TRP A 355 7.04 1.40 -29.76
N VAL A 356 8.02 1.82 -28.97
CA VAL A 356 8.10 3.17 -28.40
C VAL A 356 9.30 3.88 -28.98
N MET A 357 9.08 5.07 -29.51
CA MET A 357 10.10 5.91 -30.16
C MET A 357 10.00 7.33 -29.65
N THR A 358 11.14 8.01 -29.51
CA THR A 358 11.15 9.47 -29.31
C THR A 358 10.78 10.16 -30.61
N ARG A 359 9.92 11.16 -30.52
CA ARG A 359 9.66 12.07 -31.65
C ARG A 359 10.85 12.99 -31.79
N ASN A 360 11.59 12.86 -32.89
CA ASN A 360 12.62 13.81 -33.23
C ASN A 360 11.94 15.14 -33.61
N ASN A 361 12.28 16.22 -32.91
CA ASN A 361 11.89 17.58 -33.30
C ASN A 361 12.59 17.99 -34.57
#